data_e50f805b563c13e26070768f71687600
#
_entry.id   e50f805b563c13e26070768f71687600
#
_cell.length_a   1.000
_cell.length_b   1.000
_cell.length_c   1.000
_cell.angle_alpha   90.00
_cell.angle_beta   90.00
_cell.angle_gamma   90.00
#
_symmetry.space_group_name_H-M   'P 1'
#
loop_
_entity.id
_entity.type
_entity.pdbx_description
1 polymer ?
#
loop_
_entity_poly.entity_id
_entity_poly.type
_entity_poly.pdbx_seq_one_letter_code
_entity_poly.pdbx_strand_id
1 'polypeptide(L)'
;FQEGAMTMQNGNDSGISDGQTGTWKAKAGLAQMLKGGVIMDVINADQAKVAEEAGAVSVMALERVPSDIRAQGGVARMSAVEVLEEIKETVSIPVMAKCRIGHFAEARIVQALGLDYIDESEVLTVADPHHHVDKHAFTIPFVCGALDLGQALRRIGEGAAMIRTKGEAGTGDVVEAVRHMRTMMDQIREVAALPDDQL
;
A
#
# COMPACT_ATOMS: atom_id res chain seq x y z
N PHE A 1 -17.54 -37.40 -30.01
CA PHE A 1 -16.45 -37.09 -29.06
C PHE A 1 -15.34 -36.40 -29.84
N GLN A 2 -15.21 -35.09 -29.72
CA GLN A 2 -14.06 -34.32 -30.19
C GLN A 2 -13.56 -33.50 -29.02
N GLU A 3 -12.35 -33.79 -28.58
CA GLU A 3 -11.59 -33.03 -27.63
C GLU A 3 -11.12 -31.72 -28.28
N GLY A 4 -11.55 -30.58 -27.73
CA GLY A 4 -11.04 -29.28 -28.10
C GLY A 4 -9.89 -28.89 -27.19
N ALA A 5 -8.66 -28.98 -27.66
CA ALA A 5 -7.49 -28.50 -26.99
C ALA A 5 -7.53 -26.95 -26.87
N MET A 6 -7.53 -26.44 -25.65
CA MET A 6 -7.45 -25.02 -25.36
C MET A 6 -5.98 -24.61 -25.42
N THR A 7 -5.58 -23.96 -26.50
CA THR A 7 -4.23 -23.40 -26.68
C THR A 7 -4.15 -22.10 -25.86
N MET A 8 -3.31 -22.08 -24.83
CA MET A 8 -2.93 -20.85 -24.15
C MET A 8 -1.98 -20.07 -25.06
N GLN A 9 -2.45 -18.96 -25.60
CA GLN A 9 -1.59 -17.97 -26.24
C GLN A 9 -0.92 -17.11 -25.19
N ASN A 10 0.39 -17.24 -25.06
CA ASN A 10 1.25 -16.28 -24.36
C ASN A 10 1.35 -15.01 -25.22
N GLY A 11 0.52 -14.05 -24.95
CA GLY A 11 0.63 -12.69 -25.49
C GLY A 11 1.49 -11.82 -24.57
N ASN A 12 2.72 -11.58 -24.98
CA ASN A 12 3.59 -10.56 -24.41
C ASN A 12 3.12 -9.22 -24.98
N ASP A 13 2.27 -8.51 -24.25
CA ASP A 13 1.84 -7.16 -24.66
C ASP A 13 2.19 -6.14 -23.56
N SER A 14 3.26 -5.38 -23.84
CA SER A 14 3.83 -4.35 -22.99
C SER A 14 3.18 -2.98 -23.24
N GLY A 15 1.88 -2.94 -23.37
CA GLY A 15 1.12 -1.71 -23.55
C GLY A 15 -0.11 -1.70 -22.65
N ILE A 16 -0.05 -0.99 -21.53
CA ILE A 16 -1.25 -0.69 -20.73
C ILE A 16 -2.06 0.33 -21.53
N SER A 17 -3.15 -0.11 -22.19
CA SER A 17 -4.10 0.81 -22.83
C SER A 17 -4.90 1.57 -21.76
N ASP A 18 -5.32 2.79 -22.06
CA ASP A 18 -6.09 3.70 -21.18
C ASP A 18 -7.33 3.05 -20.51
N GLY A 19 -7.85 1.96 -21.06
CA GLY A 19 -8.98 1.21 -20.49
C GLY A 19 -8.60 0.16 -19.44
N GLN A 20 -7.30 -0.05 -19.14
CA GLN A 20 -6.83 -1.06 -18.17
C GLN A 20 -6.32 -0.45 -16.86
N THR A 21 -6.16 0.88 -16.77
CA THR A 21 -5.83 1.56 -15.53
C THR A 21 -6.94 1.36 -14.49
N GLY A 22 -6.55 1.03 -13.26
CA GLY A 22 -7.49 0.81 -12.17
C GLY A 22 -8.08 -0.59 -12.06
N THR A 23 -7.78 -1.52 -13.00
CA THR A 23 -8.16 -2.92 -12.86
C THR A 23 -7.35 -3.60 -11.75
N TRP A 24 -7.91 -4.64 -11.13
CA TRP A 24 -7.19 -5.44 -10.14
C TRP A 24 -5.85 -5.97 -10.66
N LYS A 25 -5.81 -6.41 -11.91
CA LYS A 25 -4.59 -6.92 -12.56
C LYS A 25 -3.51 -5.85 -12.65
N ALA A 26 -3.87 -4.60 -13.02
CA ALA A 26 -2.93 -3.49 -13.08
C ALA A 26 -2.43 -3.11 -11.68
N LYS A 27 -3.32 -2.98 -10.70
CA LYS A 27 -2.98 -2.66 -9.31
C LYS A 27 -2.07 -3.72 -8.68
N ALA A 28 -2.36 -5.00 -8.87
CA ALA A 28 -1.54 -6.11 -8.38
C ALA A 28 -0.18 -6.15 -9.10
N GLY A 29 -0.12 -5.85 -10.39
CA GLY A 29 1.12 -5.75 -11.17
C GLY A 29 2.04 -4.66 -10.63
N LEU A 30 1.50 -3.48 -10.34
CA LEU A 30 2.23 -2.39 -9.69
C LEU A 30 2.79 -2.81 -8.33
N ALA A 31 1.99 -3.48 -7.49
CA ALA A 31 2.45 -4.00 -6.20
C ALA A 31 3.59 -5.02 -6.36
N GLN A 32 3.57 -5.87 -7.37
CA GLN A 32 4.63 -6.86 -7.65
C GLN A 32 5.97 -6.20 -8.03
N MET A 33 5.96 -5.01 -8.63
CA MET A 33 7.18 -4.28 -8.97
C MET A 33 8.02 -3.90 -7.75
N LEU A 34 7.41 -3.79 -6.57
CA LEU A 34 8.08 -3.41 -5.32
C LEU A 34 8.65 -4.60 -4.56
N LYS A 35 8.39 -5.83 -5.01
CA LYS A 35 8.77 -7.06 -4.31
C LYS A 35 10.28 -7.18 -4.13
N GLY A 36 10.69 -7.39 -2.88
CA GLY A 36 12.10 -7.56 -2.51
C GLY A 36 12.88 -6.27 -2.37
N GLY A 37 12.26 -5.11 -2.63
CA GLY A 37 12.87 -3.80 -2.48
C GLY A 37 12.56 -3.15 -1.13
N VAL A 38 13.16 -1.98 -0.91
CA VAL A 38 12.95 -1.14 0.27
C VAL A 38 12.10 0.06 -0.12
N ILE A 39 11.08 0.36 0.68
CA ILE A 39 10.28 1.58 0.61
C ILE A 39 10.74 2.48 1.75
N MET A 40 11.20 3.70 1.45
CA MET A 40 11.72 4.62 2.45
C MET A 40 10.72 5.72 2.78
N ASP A 41 10.46 5.92 4.08
CA ASP A 41 9.69 7.06 4.57
C ASP A 41 10.50 8.35 4.41
N VAL A 42 9.92 9.38 3.81
CA VAL A 42 10.54 10.68 3.54
C VAL A 42 9.56 11.82 3.83
N ILE A 43 10.08 12.98 4.24
CA ILE A 43 9.25 14.16 4.56
C ILE A 43 9.52 15.36 3.65
N ASN A 44 10.50 15.26 2.75
CA ASN A 44 10.86 16.31 1.77
C ASN A 44 11.61 15.72 0.58
N ALA A 45 11.83 16.54 -0.45
CA ALA A 45 12.51 16.15 -1.68
C ALA A 45 13.97 15.75 -1.49
N ASP A 46 14.71 16.39 -0.59
CA ASP A 46 16.10 16.05 -0.32
C ASP A 46 16.23 14.63 0.23
N GLN A 47 15.35 14.24 1.18
CA GLN A 47 15.31 12.88 1.70
C GLN A 47 14.89 11.87 0.63
N ALA A 48 13.95 12.24 -0.24
CA ALA A 48 13.51 11.38 -1.33
C ALA A 48 14.67 11.09 -2.31
N LYS A 49 15.45 12.10 -2.66
CA LYS A 49 16.64 11.94 -3.49
C LYS A 49 17.68 11.02 -2.86
N VAL A 50 17.98 11.21 -1.58
CA VAL A 50 18.91 10.34 -0.84
C VAL A 50 18.42 8.90 -0.81
N ALA A 51 17.09 8.67 -0.63
CA ALA A 51 16.50 7.34 -0.63
C ALA A 51 16.65 6.66 -2.00
N GLU A 52 16.37 7.38 -3.10
CA GLU A 52 16.55 6.87 -4.47
C GLU A 52 18.02 6.54 -4.75
N GLU A 53 18.96 7.43 -4.43
CA GLU A 53 20.40 7.21 -4.60
C GLU A 53 20.92 6.02 -3.78
N ALA A 54 20.30 5.74 -2.63
CA ALA A 54 20.58 4.57 -1.80
C ALA A 54 19.97 3.25 -2.32
N GLY A 55 19.17 3.30 -3.40
CA GLY A 55 18.58 2.14 -4.04
C GLY A 55 17.19 1.74 -3.52
N ALA A 56 16.47 2.65 -2.89
CA ALA A 56 15.06 2.42 -2.59
C ALA A 56 14.26 2.19 -3.88
N VAL A 57 13.29 1.29 -3.84
CA VAL A 57 12.40 1.00 -4.99
C VAL A 57 11.17 1.90 -5.02
N SER A 58 10.91 2.60 -3.93
CA SER A 58 9.83 3.57 -3.79
C SER A 58 10.09 4.43 -2.56
N VAL A 59 9.49 5.60 -2.50
CA VAL A 59 9.42 6.45 -1.30
C VAL A 59 7.99 6.57 -0.82
N MET A 60 7.84 6.71 0.51
CA MET A 60 6.57 7.01 1.19
C MET A 60 6.62 8.43 1.72
N ALA A 61 5.86 9.32 1.11
CA ALA A 61 5.82 10.73 1.50
C ALA A 61 4.90 10.93 2.73
N LEU A 62 5.43 11.58 3.76
CA LEU A 62 4.81 11.81 5.06
C LEU A 62 4.89 13.29 5.44
N GLU A 63 3.92 13.78 6.21
CA GLU A 63 4.04 15.07 6.93
C GLU A 63 5.09 14.96 8.04
N ARG A 64 5.05 13.85 8.79
CA ARG A 64 5.97 13.50 9.88
C ARG A 64 6.22 12.00 9.88
N VAL A 65 7.44 11.58 10.17
CA VAL A 65 7.72 10.16 10.36
C VAL A 65 7.05 9.62 11.62
N PRO A 66 6.75 8.31 11.70
CA PRO A 66 6.03 7.73 12.84
C PRO A 66 6.64 8.02 14.21
N SER A 67 7.97 8.09 14.33
CA SER A 67 8.65 8.46 15.59
C SER A 67 8.31 9.88 16.04
N ASP A 68 8.24 10.83 15.11
CA ASP A 68 7.90 12.22 15.41
C ASP A 68 6.43 12.36 15.77
N ILE A 69 5.54 11.61 15.11
CA ILE A 69 4.11 11.55 15.46
C ILE A 69 3.95 11.07 16.91
N ARG A 70 4.69 10.03 17.33
CA ARG A 70 4.67 9.53 18.70
C ARG A 70 5.21 10.55 19.70
N ALA A 71 6.29 11.23 19.38
CA ALA A 71 6.95 12.17 20.27
C ALA A 71 6.16 13.48 20.45
N GLN A 72 5.58 13.99 19.37
CA GLN A 72 4.92 15.29 19.35
C GLN A 72 3.41 15.21 19.64
N GLY A 73 2.78 14.08 19.31
CA GLY A 73 1.32 13.90 19.42
C GLY A 73 0.53 14.79 18.45
N GLY A 74 -0.71 15.08 18.80
CA GLY A 74 -1.60 15.88 17.99
C GLY A 74 -2.19 15.14 16.79
N VAL A 75 -2.79 15.89 15.87
CA VAL A 75 -3.39 15.34 14.64
C VAL A 75 -2.29 15.08 13.62
N ALA A 76 -2.20 13.84 13.15
CA ALA A 76 -1.36 13.45 12.02
C ALA A 76 -2.24 13.21 10.79
N ARG A 77 -1.89 13.81 9.67
CA ARG A 77 -2.69 13.79 8.44
C ARG A 77 -1.81 13.55 7.21
N MET A 78 -2.41 13.55 6.04
CA MET A 78 -1.74 13.55 4.74
C MET A 78 -0.70 14.69 4.68
N SER A 79 0.44 14.45 4.02
CA SER A 79 1.43 15.50 3.74
C SER A 79 0.82 16.64 2.90
N ALA A 80 1.39 17.84 3.01
CA ALA A 80 0.96 18.98 2.21
C ALA A 80 1.10 18.70 0.71
N VAL A 81 0.19 19.24 -0.10
CA VAL A 81 0.15 19.00 -1.55
C VAL A 81 1.47 19.44 -2.21
N GLU A 82 1.98 20.58 -1.81
CA GLU A 82 3.21 21.16 -2.34
C GLU A 82 4.42 20.25 -2.10
N VAL A 83 4.49 19.61 -0.92
CA VAL A 83 5.55 18.65 -0.57
C VAL A 83 5.43 17.38 -1.40
N LEU A 84 4.20 16.89 -1.63
CA LEU A 84 3.96 15.70 -2.47
C LEU A 84 4.35 15.95 -3.91
N GLU A 85 4.03 17.12 -4.47
CA GLU A 85 4.41 17.53 -5.82
C GLU A 85 5.94 17.64 -5.95
N GLU A 86 6.61 18.33 -5.01
CA GLU A 86 8.06 18.48 -4.99
C GLU A 86 8.79 17.12 -4.93
N ILE A 87 8.34 16.21 -4.07
CA ILE A 87 8.91 14.85 -3.99
C ILE A 87 8.74 14.13 -5.33
N LYS A 88 7.52 14.16 -5.90
CA LYS A 88 7.20 13.50 -7.15
C LYS A 88 8.05 14.01 -8.33
N GLU A 89 8.32 15.30 -8.36
CA GLU A 89 9.17 15.93 -9.42
C GLU A 89 10.65 15.62 -9.23
N THR A 90 11.08 15.27 -8.01
CA THR A 90 12.50 15.09 -7.67
C THR A 90 13.01 13.68 -7.95
N VAL A 91 12.17 12.64 -7.81
CA VAL A 91 12.59 11.24 -7.96
C VAL A 91 11.96 10.58 -9.17
N SER A 92 12.65 9.55 -9.71
CA SER A 92 12.14 8.73 -10.81
C SER A 92 11.46 7.43 -10.35
N ILE A 93 11.68 7.05 -9.08
CA ILE A 93 11.04 5.89 -8.46
C ILE A 93 9.61 6.22 -8.01
N PRO A 94 8.73 5.23 -7.89
CA PRO A 94 7.35 5.43 -7.45
C PRO A 94 7.23 6.17 -6.12
N VAL A 95 6.25 7.08 -6.04
CA VAL A 95 5.93 7.85 -4.84
C VAL A 95 4.60 7.38 -4.24
N MET A 96 4.63 7.00 -2.98
CA MET A 96 3.46 6.71 -2.17
C MET A 96 3.14 7.90 -1.27
N ALA A 97 1.87 8.08 -0.93
CA ALA A 97 1.46 8.99 0.14
C ALA A 97 0.45 8.32 1.07
N LYS A 98 0.45 8.74 2.33
CA LYS A 98 -0.50 8.26 3.33
C LYS A 98 -1.76 9.11 3.34
N CYS A 99 -2.92 8.44 3.46
CA CYS A 99 -4.17 9.07 3.86
C CYS A 99 -4.66 8.49 5.19
N ARG A 100 -5.49 9.24 5.90
CA ARG A 100 -6.11 8.79 7.15
C ARG A 100 -7.13 7.68 6.87
N ILE A 101 -7.27 6.74 7.78
CA ILE A 101 -8.31 5.69 7.69
C ILE A 101 -9.68 6.35 7.58
N GLY A 102 -10.44 5.97 6.54
CA GLY A 102 -11.79 6.47 6.25
C GLY A 102 -11.84 7.87 5.63
N HIS A 103 -10.71 8.50 5.34
CA HIS A 103 -10.68 9.85 4.76
C HIS A 103 -10.60 9.82 3.24
N PHE A 104 -11.72 9.54 2.58
CA PHE A 104 -11.77 9.41 1.12
C PHE A 104 -11.33 10.69 0.36
N ALA A 105 -11.52 11.88 0.96
CA ALA A 105 -11.09 13.13 0.31
C ALA A 105 -9.57 13.24 0.22
N GLU A 106 -8.80 12.86 1.26
CA GLU A 106 -7.33 12.77 1.18
C GLU A 106 -6.92 11.76 0.09
N ALA A 107 -7.55 10.59 0.04
CA ALA A 107 -7.27 9.60 -1.00
C ALA A 107 -7.55 10.16 -2.41
N ARG A 108 -8.61 10.93 -2.60
CA ARG A 108 -8.92 11.61 -3.88
C ARG A 108 -7.86 12.64 -4.26
N ILE A 109 -7.36 13.40 -3.29
CA ILE A 109 -6.28 14.38 -3.50
C ILE A 109 -5.02 13.65 -3.98
N VAL A 110 -4.60 12.58 -3.27
CA VAL A 110 -3.41 11.81 -3.64
C VAL A 110 -3.53 11.21 -5.05
N GLN A 111 -4.70 10.67 -5.41
CA GLN A 111 -4.94 10.19 -6.76
C GLN A 111 -4.91 11.33 -7.80
N ALA A 112 -5.50 12.49 -7.50
CA ALA A 112 -5.54 13.63 -8.42
C ALA A 112 -4.15 14.22 -8.68
N LEU A 113 -3.24 14.16 -7.71
CA LEU A 113 -1.83 14.53 -7.87
C LEU A 113 -1.05 13.54 -8.76
N GLY A 114 -1.66 12.41 -9.12
CA GLY A 114 -1.03 11.39 -9.95
C GLY A 114 0.15 10.71 -9.26
N LEU A 115 0.06 10.46 -7.95
CA LEU A 115 0.98 9.61 -7.22
C LEU A 115 0.71 8.13 -7.58
N ASP A 116 1.66 7.26 -7.25
CA ASP A 116 1.64 5.87 -7.72
C ASP A 116 0.89 4.92 -6.79
N TYR A 117 0.87 5.20 -5.47
CA TYR A 117 0.19 4.37 -4.45
C TYR A 117 -0.38 5.24 -3.33
N ILE A 118 -1.43 4.73 -2.68
CA ILE A 118 -2.00 5.31 -1.45
C ILE A 118 -1.82 4.31 -0.30
N ASP A 119 -1.26 4.74 0.82
CA ASP A 119 -1.29 3.98 2.07
C ASP A 119 -2.39 4.55 2.99
N GLU A 120 -3.50 3.83 3.12
CA GLU A 120 -4.53 4.13 4.13
C GLU A 120 -4.02 3.62 5.47
N SER A 121 -3.52 4.55 6.30
CA SER A 121 -2.57 4.24 7.36
C SER A 121 -3.08 4.52 8.77
N GLU A 122 -2.88 3.52 9.63
CA GLU A 122 -3.14 3.59 11.08
C GLU A 122 -2.17 4.50 11.84
N VAL A 123 -1.03 4.89 11.26
CA VAL A 123 -0.09 5.82 11.91
C VAL A 123 -0.60 7.26 11.90
N LEU A 124 -1.53 7.58 11.00
CA LEU A 124 -2.23 8.85 10.96
C LEU A 124 -3.46 8.83 11.88
N THR A 125 -3.96 10.01 12.21
CA THR A 125 -5.19 10.15 13.00
C THR A 125 -6.38 9.57 12.22
N VAL A 126 -7.08 8.61 12.80
CA VAL A 126 -8.24 7.97 12.17
C VAL A 126 -9.35 8.98 11.94
N ALA A 127 -9.86 9.07 10.73
CA ALA A 127 -10.99 9.95 10.38
C ALA A 127 -12.35 9.25 10.58
N ASP A 128 -12.43 7.95 10.21
CA ASP A 128 -13.60 7.12 10.47
C ASP A 128 -13.15 5.74 10.98
N PRO A 129 -13.43 5.39 12.25
CA PRO A 129 -13.03 4.10 12.81
C PRO A 129 -13.85 2.91 12.30
N HIS A 130 -15.01 3.16 11.69
CA HIS A 130 -15.95 2.14 11.27
C HIS A 130 -15.86 1.83 9.77
N HIS A 131 -15.50 2.82 8.95
CA HIS A 131 -15.51 2.69 7.50
C HIS A 131 -14.14 3.06 6.93
N HIS A 132 -13.46 2.09 6.34
CA HIS A 132 -12.29 2.32 5.51
C HIS A 132 -12.73 2.87 4.13
N VAL A 133 -11.79 3.50 3.43
CA VAL A 133 -12.03 3.97 2.06
C VAL A 133 -12.38 2.78 1.16
N ASP A 134 -13.44 2.91 0.34
CA ASP A 134 -13.74 1.96 -0.73
C ASP A 134 -12.71 2.13 -1.86
N LYS A 135 -11.77 1.20 -1.92
CA LYS A 135 -10.61 1.24 -2.82
C LYS A 135 -10.97 0.81 -4.25
N HIS A 136 -12.13 0.18 -4.44
CA HIS A 136 -12.64 -0.13 -5.77
C HIS A 136 -13.03 1.12 -6.57
N ALA A 137 -13.34 2.22 -5.86
CA ALA A 137 -13.66 3.51 -6.47
C ALA A 137 -12.44 4.28 -6.99
N PHE A 138 -11.23 3.71 -6.90
CA PHE A 138 -9.96 4.36 -7.27
C PHE A 138 -9.23 3.57 -8.36
N THR A 139 -8.46 4.27 -9.19
CA THR A 139 -7.59 3.65 -10.21
C THR A 139 -6.19 3.35 -9.68
N ILE A 140 -5.74 4.06 -8.66
CA ILE A 140 -4.47 3.89 -7.97
C ILE A 140 -4.52 2.72 -6.99
N PRO A 141 -3.44 1.91 -6.84
CA PRO A 141 -3.38 0.83 -5.85
C PRO A 141 -3.26 1.36 -4.42
N PHE A 142 -3.92 0.64 -3.49
CA PHE A 142 -3.84 0.90 -2.06
C PHE A 142 -2.97 -0.11 -1.33
N VAL A 143 -2.23 0.41 -0.34
CA VAL A 143 -1.52 -0.35 0.69
C VAL A 143 -2.27 -0.19 2.01
N CYS A 144 -2.42 -1.26 2.78
CA CYS A 144 -3.04 -1.20 4.11
C CYS A 144 -2.26 -2.06 5.11
N GLY A 145 -2.29 -1.66 6.37
CA GLY A 145 -1.74 -2.44 7.47
C GLY A 145 -2.70 -3.54 7.95
N ALA A 146 -2.15 -4.69 8.35
CA ALA A 146 -2.87 -5.75 9.03
C ALA A 146 -2.03 -6.38 10.15
N LEU A 147 -2.70 -6.84 11.21
CA LEU A 147 -2.08 -7.58 12.32
C LEU A 147 -2.22 -9.10 12.12
N ASP A 148 -3.27 -9.52 11.41
CA ASP A 148 -3.72 -10.89 11.24
C ASP A 148 -4.40 -11.09 9.89
N LEU A 149 -4.68 -12.35 9.53
CA LEU A 149 -5.29 -12.71 8.26
C LEU A 149 -6.70 -12.12 8.11
N GLY A 150 -7.49 -12.07 9.18
CA GLY A 150 -8.85 -11.52 9.13
C GLY A 150 -8.85 -10.04 8.76
N GLN A 151 -7.92 -9.24 9.31
CA GLN A 151 -7.74 -7.85 8.92
C GLN A 151 -7.28 -7.73 7.46
N ALA A 152 -6.31 -8.55 7.04
CA ALA A 152 -5.80 -8.55 5.68
C ALA A 152 -6.91 -8.85 4.66
N LEU A 153 -7.71 -9.87 4.90
CA LEU A 153 -8.83 -10.25 4.03
C LEU A 153 -9.88 -9.15 3.91
N ARG A 154 -10.18 -8.45 5.01
CA ARG A 154 -11.08 -7.27 4.96
C ARG A 154 -10.52 -6.16 4.08
N ARG A 155 -9.24 -5.85 4.22
CA ARG A 155 -8.58 -4.82 3.37
C ARG A 155 -8.54 -5.23 1.89
N ILE A 156 -8.27 -6.50 1.62
CA ILE A 156 -8.33 -7.05 0.25
C ILE A 156 -9.76 -6.99 -0.30
N GLY A 157 -10.75 -7.36 0.51
CA GLY A 157 -12.17 -7.25 0.13
C GLY A 157 -12.59 -5.82 -0.21
N GLU A 158 -11.99 -4.81 0.43
CA GLU A 158 -12.18 -3.39 0.12
C GLU A 158 -11.39 -2.91 -1.12
N GLY A 159 -10.56 -3.77 -1.71
CA GLY A 159 -9.77 -3.49 -2.91
C GLY A 159 -8.31 -3.10 -2.66
N ALA A 160 -7.75 -3.37 -1.47
CA ALA A 160 -6.32 -3.18 -1.23
C ALA A 160 -5.50 -4.15 -2.09
N ALA A 161 -4.47 -3.62 -2.77
CA ALA A 161 -3.58 -4.38 -3.63
C ALA A 161 -2.31 -4.86 -2.90
N MET A 162 -2.03 -4.30 -1.73
CA MET A 162 -0.84 -4.59 -0.93
C MET A 162 -1.19 -4.57 0.56
N ILE A 163 -0.64 -5.55 1.30
CA ILE A 163 -0.78 -5.63 2.75
C ILE A 163 0.61 -5.55 3.37
N ARG A 164 0.75 -4.75 4.42
CA ARG A 164 1.94 -4.67 5.26
C ARG A 164 1.62 -5.06 6.70
N THR A 165 2.61 -5.50 7.44
CA THR A 165 2.47 -5.63 8.89
C THR A 165 2.33 -4.24 9.52
N LYS A 166 1.52 -4.10 10.57
CA LYS A 166 1.43 -2.84 11.32
C LYS A 166 2.68 -2.60 12.17
N GLY A 167 3.20 -3.63 12.82
CA GLY A 167 4.33 -3.50 13.73
C GLY A 167 4.06 -2.50 14.87
N GLU A 168 5.12 -1.94 15.40
CA GLU A 168 5.12 -0.79 16.31
C GLU A 168 5.88 0.37 15.66
N ALA A 169 5.28 0.97 14.64
CA ALA A 169 5.90 2.03 13.84
C ALA A 169 6.39 3.19 14.70
N GLY A 170 7.61 3.67 14.45
CA GLY A 170 8.23 4.79 15.15
C GLY A 170 8.90 4.46 16.48
N THR A 171 8.93 3.20 16.92
CA THR A 171 9.60 2.77 18.16
C THR A 171 10.99 2.20 17.93
N GLY A 172 11.29 1.76 16.69
CA GLY A 172 12.49 0.96 16.40
C GLY A 172 12.40 -0.50 16.86
N ASP A 173 11.30 -0.90 17.54
CA ASP A 173 11.06 -2.28 17.96
C ASP A 173 10.44 -3.08 16.81
N VAL A 174 11.22 -4.00 16.25
CA VAL A 174 10.80 -4.87 15.14
C VAL A 174 10.11 -6.15 15.60
N VAL A 175 10.06 -6.44 16.91
CA VAL A 175 9.47 -7.67 17.47
C VAL A 175 8.00 -7.78 17.09
N GLU A 176 7.25 -6.68 17.17
CA GLU A 176 5.84 -6.66 16.81
C GLU A 176 5.61 -6.94 15.32
N ALA A 177 6.46 -6.41 14.43
CA ALA A 177 6.38 -6.71 13.00
C ALA A 177 6.64 -8.20 12.72
N VAL A 178 7.62 -8.79 13.39
CA VAL A 178 7.90 -10.23 13.32
C VAL A 178 6.72 -11.06 13.85
N ARG A 179 6.11 -10.64 14.96
CA ARG A 179 4.95 -11.31 15.55
C ARG A 179 3.76 -11.29 14.57
N HIS A 180 3.43 -10.13 14.00
CA HIS A 180 2.35 -10.01 13.03
C HIS A 180 2.60 -10.87 11.79
N MET A 181 3.83 -10.88 11.26
CA MET A 181 4.18 -11.73 10.12
C MET A 181 4.02 -13.21 10.44
N ARG A 182 4.47 -13.67 11.61
CA ARG A 182 4.30 -15.08 12.02
C ARG A 182 2.82 -15.43 12.19
N THR A 183 2.05 -14.59 12.89
CA THR A 183 0.60 -14.78 13.04
C THR A 183 -0.09 -14.91 11.68
N MET A 184 0.22 -14.02 10.75
CA MET A 184 -0.32 -14.06 9.40
C MET A 184 0.01 -15.38 8.68
N MET A 185 1.28 -15.79 8.71
CA MET A 185 1.73 -17.00 8.03
C MET A 185 1.15 -18.28 8.65
N ASP A 186 0.98 -18.31 9.97
CA ASP A 186 0.36 -19.44 10.66
C ASP A 186 -1.12 -19.55 10.31
N GLN A 187 -1.87 -18.45 10.34
CA GLN A 187 -3.27 -18.42 9.94
C GLN A 187 -3.50 -18.77 8.47
N ILE A 188 -2.61 -18.36 7.56
CA ILE A 188 -2.66 -18.79 6.17
C ILE A 188 -2.50 -20.31 6.05
N ARG A 189 -1.58 -20.92 6.81
CA ARG A 189 -1.38 -22.37 6.80
C ARG A 189 -2.58 -23.12 7.39
N GLU A 190 -3.16 -22.58 8.47
CA GLU A 190 -4.36 -23.14 9.10
C GLU A 190 -5.52 -23.18 8.10
N VAL A 191 -5.83 -22.04 7.46
CA VAL A 191 -6.92 -21.94 6.46
C VAL A 191 -6.64 -22.85 5.26
N ALA A 192 -5.39 -22.87 4.76
CA ALA A 192 -5.01 -23.69 3.61
C ALA A 192 -5.07 -25.21 3.89
N ALA A 193 -5.11 -25.61 5.16
CA ALA A 193 -5.25 -27.01 5.57
C ALA A 193 -6.70 -27.45 5.81
N LEU A 194 -7.65 -26.52 5.79
CA LEU A 194 -9.08 -26.83 5.95
C LEU A 194 -9.63 -27.51 4.69
N PRO A 195 -10.55 -28.47 4.86
CA PRO A 195 -11.35 -28.98 3.74
C PRO A 195 -12.27 -27.89 3.17
N ASP A 196 -12.63 -27.99 1.89
CA ASP A 196 -13.42 -26.98 1.18
C ASP A 196 -14.78 -26.65 1.83
N ASP A 197 -15.37 -27.58 2.56
CA ASP A 197 -16.64 -27.40 3.29
C ASP A 197 -16.50 -26.64 4.61
N GLN A 198 -15.28 -26.27 5.00
CA GLN A 198 -14.96 -25.50 6.21
C GLN A 198 -14.34 -24.13 5.89
N LEU A 199 -14.22 -23.77 4.61
CA LEU A 199 -13.67 -22.49 4.12
C LEU A 199 -14.71 -21.38 4.04
#